data_070eb347eb7f19b946c462b6ba5dad39
#
_entry.id   070eb347eb7f19b946c462b6ba5dad39
#
_cell.length_a   1.000
_cell.length_b   1.000
_cell.length_c   1.000
_cell.angle_alpha   90.00
_cell.angle_beta   90.00
_cell.angle_gamma   90.00
#
_symmetry.space_group_name_H-M   'P 1'
#
loop_
_entity.id
_entity.type
_entity.pdbx_description
1 polymer ?
#
loop_
_entity_poly.entity_id
_entity_poly.type
_entity_poly.pdbx_seq_one_letter_code
_entity_poly.pdbx_strand_id
1 'polypeptide(L)'
;PRTLDEIAEVSRVTKKEELIDKKSAEIEKKEQEFAERDLAMSKREEQISIQEETYRKELERISGLSAQEAKELIIKNLENDAKHDAQALLNKIEQEAQLSAEKKAQEILVETIQRLATETTSDITVATVSLPSDEMKGRIIGREGRNIRTLETLTGVDIIIDDTPEAVVISCFDPVRKEIAKQSLERLVTDGRIHPARIEEVVQKVTREIQQKIYEEGEKVLFDLGIHNMGQDGVRALGRLYY
;
A
#
# COMPACT_ATOMS: atom_id res chain seq x y z
N PRO A 1 -30.30 -107.57 11.27
CA PRO A 1 -29.51 -107.08 10.19
C PRO A 1 -29.79 -105.57 10.10
N ARG A 2 -28.80 -104.76 10.40
CA ARG A 2 -28.87 -103.31 10.20
C ARG A 2 -28.86 -103.04 8.74
N THR A 3 -29.62 -102.10 8.30
CA THR A 3 -29.70 -101.75 6.90
C THR A 3 -28.37 -101.05 6.47
N LEU A 4 -27.96 -101.15 5.20
CA LEU A 4 -26.72 -100.55 4.64
C LEU A 4 -26.65 -99.09 4.88
N ASP A 5 -27.79 -98.39 4.96
CA ASP A 5 -27.84 -96.92 5.26
C ASP A 5 -27.49 -96.62 6.67
N GLU A 6 -27.91 -97.43 7.72
CA GLU A 6 -27.53 -97.24 9.12
C GLU A 6 -26.03 -97.46 9.35
N ILE A 7 -25.38 -98.38 8.61
CA ILE A 7 -23.93 -98.57 8.67
C ILE A 7 -23.17 -97.41 8.06
N ALA A 8 -23.67 -96.83 6.96
CA ALA A 8 -23.08 -95.66 6.32
C ALA A 8 -23.20 -94.37 7.22
N GLU A 9 -24.32 -94.25 7.93
CA GLU A 9 -24.54 -93.12 8.83
C GLU A 9 -23.66 -93.21 10.09
N VAL A 10 -23.53 -94.37 10.68
CA VAL A 10 -22.62 -94.67 11.83
C VAL A 10 -21.16 -94.36 11.40
N SER A 11 -20.72 -94.79 10.18
CA SER A 11 -19.39 -94.50 9.69
C SER A 11 -19.14 -92.98 9.48
N ARG A 12 -20.18 -92.23 9.12
CA ARG A 12 -20.10 -90.75 9.01
C ARG A 12 -20.00 -90.07 10.36
N VAL A 13 -20.74 -90.59 11.35
CA VAL A 13 -20.70 -90.00 12.69
C VAL A 13 -19.34 -90.30 13.33
N THR A 14 -18.80 -91.52 13.25
CA THR A 14 -17.46 -91.83 13.80
C THR A 14 -16.35 -90.99 13.15
N LYS A 15 -16.39 -90.75 11.84
CA LYS A 15 -15.41 -89.82 11.16
C LYS A 15 -15.55 -88.40 11.65
N LYS A 16 -16.76 -87.94 11.94
CA LYS A 16 -16.97 -86.59 12.52
C LYS A 16 -16.47 -86.51 13.94
N GLU A 17 -16.69 -87.54 14.75
CA GLU A 17 -16.15 -87.60 16.11
C GLU A 17 -14.63 -87.59 16.12
N GLU A 18 -13.96 -88.41 15.30
CA GLU A 18 -12.49 -88.36 15.17
C GLU A 18 -11.97 -86.98 14.72
N LEU A 19 -12.73 -86.26 13.85
CA LEU A 19 -12.35 -84.92 13.41
C LEU A 19 -12.55 -83.87 14.50
N ILE A 20 -13.59 -84.02 15.33
CA ILE A 20 -13.84 -83.16 16.49
C ILE A 20 -12.76 -83.34 17.53
N ASP A 21 -12.42 -84.60 17.81
CA ASP A 21 -11.37 -84.91 18.82
C ASP A 21 -10.01 -84.38 18.39
N LYS A 22 -9.67 -84.49 17.11
CA LYS A 22 -8.43 -83.87 16.57
C LYS A 22 -8.44 -82.38 16.70
N LYS A 23 -9.57 -81.69 16.34
CA LYS A 23 -9.67 -80.25 16.50
C LYS A 23 -9.66 -79.79 17.96
N SER A 24 -10.28 -80.53 18.85
CA SER A 24 -10.25 -80.28 20.30
C SER A 24 -8.80 -80.35 20.85
N ALA A 25 -8.05 -81.38 20.47
CA ALA A 25 -6.64 -81.50 20.86
C ALA A 25 -5.77 -80.37 20.27
N GLU A 26 -6.05 -79.93 18.99
CA GLU A 26 -5.36 -78.80 18.44
C GLU A 26 -5.71 -77.46 19.14
N ILE A 27 -6.96 -77.29 19.58
CA ILE A 27 -7.40 -76.09 20.30
C ILE A 27 -6.71 -76.07 21.70
N GLU A 28 -6.76 -77.16 22.42
CA GLU A 28 -6.09 -77.25 23.71
C GLU A 28 -4.59 -76.96 23.62
N LYS A 29 -3.93 -77.47 22.56
CA LYS A 29 -2.52 -77.20 22.36
C LYS A 29 -2.26 -75.69 22.06
N LYS A 30 -3.13 -75.08 21.25
CA LYS A 30 -3.04 -73.64 21.00
C LYS A 30 -3.34 -72.79 22.22
N GLU A 31 -4.30 -73.15 23.03
CA GLU A 31 -4.59 -72.47 24.27
C GLU A 31 -3.41 -72.56 25.26
N GLN A 32 -2.71 -73.68 25.33
CA GLN A 32 -1.49 -73.80 26.12
C GLN A 32 -0.37 -72.89 25.55
N GLU A 33 -0.16 -72.91 24.23
CA GLU A 33 0.82 -72.06 23.57
C GLU A 33 0.51 -70.53 23.75
N PHE A 34 -0.79 -70.16 23.75
CA PHE A 34 -1.21 -68.78 24.02
C PHE A 34 -0.97 -68.45 25.52
N ALA A 35 -1.31 -69.30 26.46
CA ALA A 35 -1.10 -69.05 27.86
C ALA A 35 0.42 -68.91 28.19
N GLU A 36 1.27 -69.74 27.59
CA GLU A 36 2.72 -69.60 27.72
C GLU A 36 3.25 -68.34 27.16
N ARG A 37 2.71 -67.90 25.99
CA ARG A 37 3.09 -66.69 25.32
C ARG A 37 2.68 -65.44 26.10
N ASP A 38 1.45 -65.44 26.65
CA ASP A 38 0.94 -64.36 27.51
C ASP A 38 1.79 -64.23 28.80
N LEU A 39 2.16 -65.35 29.41
CA LEU A 39 3.03 -65.36 30.58
C LEU A 39 4.45 -64.80 30.20
N ALA A 40 4.95 -65.19 29.05
CA ALA A 40 6.25 -64.69 28.58
C ALA A 40 6.21 -63.17 28.24
N MET A 41 5.11 -62.70 27.66
CA MET A 41 4.89 -61.27 27.40
C MET A 41 4.78 -60.47 28.69
N SER A 42 3.98 -60.91 29.63
CA SER A 42 3.85 -60.27 30.93
C SER A 42 5.19 -60.15 31.68
N LYS A 43 6.00 -61.23 31.69
CA LYS A 43 7.36 -61.19 32.27
C LYS A 43 8.28 -60.22 31.54
N ARG A 44 8.14 -60.09 30.21
CA ARG A 44 8.94 -59.18 29.43
C ARG A 44 8.55 -57.73 29.65
N GLU A 45 7.26 -57.47 29.78
CA GLU A 45 6.74 -56.12 30.13
C GLU A 45 7.22 -55.70 31.53
N GLU A 46 7.19 -56.60 32.51
CA GLU A 46 7.74 -56.31 33.83
C GLU A 46 9.23 -56.02 33.81
N GLN A 47 10.00 -56.79 33.03
CA GLN A 47 11.44 -56.54 32.85
C GLN A 47 11.73 -55.21 32.19
N ILE A 48 10.96 -54.82 31.17
CA ILE A 48 11.10 -53.52 30.48
C ILE A 48 10.78 -52.40 31.48
N SER A 49 9.71 -52.50 32.24
CA SER A 49 9.36 -51.50 33.23
C SER A 49 10.45 -51.31 34.31
N ILE A 50 11.05 -52.39 34.80
CA ILE A 50 12.17 -52.33 35.74
C ILE A 50 13.41 -51.67 35.10
N GLN A 51 13.71 -52.00 33.85
CA GLN A 51 14.82 -51.36 33.10
C GLN A 51 14.59 -49.88 32.86
N GLU A 52 13.38 -49.49 32.48
CA GLU A 52 13.04 -48.07 32.27
C GLU A 52 13.19 -47.27 33.57
N GLU A 53 12.73 -47.83 34.70
CA GLU A 53 12.89 -47.15 35.98
C GLU A 53 14.37 -47.04 36.40
N THR A 54 15.17 -48.06 36.10
CA THR A 54 16.60 -48.07 36.39
C THR A 54 17.35 -47.04 35.52
N TYR A 55 17.05 -46.98 34.21
CA TYR A 55 17.62 -45.96 33.31
C TYR A 55 17.21 -44.57 33.70
N ARG A 56 15.96 -44.38 34.12
CA ARG A 56 15.48 -43.10 34.59
C ARG A 56 16.24 -42.60 35.82
N LYS A 57 16.46 -43.48 36.81
CA LYS A 57 17.25 -43.16 38.02
C LYS A 57 18.73 -42.85 37.67
N GLU A 58 19.27 -43.58 36.73
CA GLU A 58 20.66 -43.34 36.25
C GLU A 58 20.79 -42.00 35.51
N LEU A 59 19.82 -41.65 34.66
CA LEU A 59 19.75 -40.36 34.00
C LEU A 59 19.59 -39.21 34.99
N GLU A 60 18.73 -39.34 36.00
CA GLU A 60 18.58 -38.37 37.08
C GLU A 60 19.91 -38.18 37.85
N ARG A 61 20.64 -39.26 38.10
CA ARG A 61 21.94 -39.23 38.79
C ARG A 61 23.02 -38.54 37.96
N ILE A 62 23.06 -38.77 36.64
CA ILE A 62 24.10 -38.22 35.74
C ILE A 62 23.77 -36.75 35.41
N SER A 63 22.52 -36.39 35.22
CA SER A 63 22.10 -35.03 34.89
C SER A 63 22.11 -34.08 36.07
N GLY A 64 22.08 -34.58 37.28
CA GLY A 64 21.95 -33.78 38.50
C GLY A 64 20.58 -33.08 38.64
N LEU A 65 19.64 -33.39 37.76
CA LEU A 65 18.30 -32.80 37.68
C LEU A 65 17.25 -33.91 37.93
N SER A 66 16.23 -33.62 38.69
CA SER A 66 15.06 -34.50 38.74
C SER A 66 14.28 -34.45 37.40
N ALA A 67 13.52 -35.51 37.14
CA ALA A 67 12.67 -35.56 35.94
C ALA A 67 11.72 -34.36 35.83
N GLN A 68 11.29 -33.80 36.95
CA GLN A 68 10.43 -32.64 37.00
C GLN A 68 11.18 -31.36 36.61
N GLU A 69 12.37 -31.16 37.17
CA GLU A 69 13.23 -30.00 36.83
C GLU A 69 13.67 -30.01 35.37
N ALA A 70 14.02 -31.18 34.81
CA ALA A 70 14.35 -31.36 33.42
C ALA A 70 13.15 -31.00 32.51
N LYS A 71 11.94 -31.40 32.88
CA LYS A 71 10.72 -31.05 32.15
C LYS A 71 10.45 -29.56 32.18
N GLU A 72 10.59 -28.92 33.33
CA GLU A 72 10.41 -27.45 33.44
C GLU A 72 11.46 -26.69 32.66
N LEU A 73 12.70 -27.12 32.63
CA LEU A 73 13.78 -26.53 31.83
C LEU A 73 13.49 -26.63 30.33
N ILE A 74 13.03 -27.80 29.86
CA ILE A 74 12.66 -28.00 28.46
C ILE A 74 11.49 -27.13 28.09
N ILE A 75 10.44 -27.05 28.91
CA ILE A 75 9.29 -26.18 28.66
C ILE A 75 9.73 -24.72 28.55
N LYS A 76 10.55 -24.25 29.49
CA LYS A 76 11.06 -22.87 29.50
C LYS A 76 11.92 -22.55 28.27
N ASN A 77 12.76 -23.49 27.83
CA ASN A 77 13.54 -23.31 26.61
C ASN A 77 12.65 -23.26 25.37
N LEU A 78 11.67 -24.18 25.24
CA LEU A 78 10.68 -24.18 24.18
C LEU A 78 9.84 -22.89 24.14
N GLU A 79 9.45 -22.36 25.30
CA GLU A 79 8.74 -21.07 25.38
C GLU A 79 9.61 -19.90 24.89
N ASN A 80 10.90 -19.91 25.25
CA ASN A 80 11.82 -18.88 24.80
C ASN A 80 12.08 -18.95 23.28
N ASP A 81 12.29 -20.16 22.75
CA ASP A 81 12.47 -20.37 21.31
C ASP A 81 11.21 -19.96 20.53
N ALA A 82 10.03 -20.37 21.02
CA ALA A 82 8.76 -19.97 20.41
C ALA A 82 8.52 -18.44 20.46
N LYS A 83 8.91 -17.76 21.54
CA LYS A 83 8.87 -16.30 21.61
C LYS A 83 9.82 -15.64 20.64
N HIS A 84 11.02 -16.17 20.51
CA HIS A 84 12.01 -15.65 19.56
C HIS A 84 11.54 -15.80 18.10
N ASP A 85 11.02 -16.98 17.76
CA ASP A 85 10.48 -17.23 16.42
C ASP A 85 9.25 -16.37 16.11
N ALA A 86 8.36 -16.20 17.08
CA ALA A 86 7.21 -15.32 16.96
C ALA A 86 7.63 -13.86 16.75
N GLN A 87 8.64 -13.38 17.49
CA GLN A 87 9.16 -12.02 17.31
C GLN A 87 9.81 -11.81 15.94
N ALA A 88 10.57 -12.79 15.45
CA ALA A 88 11.15 -12.74 14.13
C ALA A 88 10.08 -12.70 13.02
N LEU A 89 9.01 -13.48 13.18
CA LEU A 89 7.87 -13.49 12.27
C LEU A 89 7.13 -12.15 12.28
N LEU A 90 6.86 -11.58 13.46
CA LEU A 90 6.22 -10.27 13.61
C LEU A 90 7.03 -9.17 12.91
N ASN A 91 8.34 -9.11 13.16
CA ASN A 91 9.21 -8.13 12.54
C ASN A 91 9.19 -8.25 11.00
N LYS A 92 9.15 -9.47 10.48
CA LYS A 92 9.04 -9.71 9.03
C LYS A 92 7.71 -9.20 8.47
N ILE A 93 6.61 -9.52 9.15
CA ILE A 93 5.27 -9.06 8.75
C ILE A 93 5.18 -7.52 8.78
N GLU A 94 5.74 -6.88 9.82
CA GLU A 94 5.76 -5.42 9.93
C GLU A 94 6.56 -4.77 8.79
N GLN A 95 7.73 -5.32 8.46
CA GLN A 95 8.53 -4.82 7.34
C GLN A 95 7.82 -4.99 5.99
N GLU A 96 7.23 -6.15 5.74
CA GLU A 96 6.47 -6.40 4.51
C GLU A 96 5.24 -5.48 4.43
N ALA A 97 4.54 -5.25 5.54
CA ALA A 97 3.40 -4.34 5.61
C ALA A 97 3.82 -2.89 5.34
N GLN A 98 4.94 -2.43 5.91
CA GLN A 98 5.46 -1.09 5.70
C GLN A 98 5.86 -0.84 4.24
N LEU A 99 6.61 -1.77 3.63
CA LEU A 99 6.99 -1.68 2.22
C LEU A 99 5.76 -1.70 1.28
N SER A 100 4.76 -2.52 1.61
CA SER A 100 3.51 -2.56 0.87
C SER A 100 2.71 -1.26 0.99
N ALA A 101 2.67 -0.68 2.20
CA ALA A 101 1.99 0.58 2.47
C ALA A 101 2.64 1.76 1.74
N GLU A 102 3.99 1.84 1.73
CA GLU A 102 4.73 2.87 0.98
C GLU A 102 4.44 2.80 -0.52
N LYS A 103 4.47 1.58 -1.08
CA LYS A 103 4.18 1.37 -2.50
C LYS A 103 2.76 1.79 -2.86
N LYS A 104 1.79 1.40 -2.01
CA LYS A 104 0.40 1.78 -2.17
C LYS A 104 0.18 3.29 -2.06
N ALA A 105 0.87 3.94 -1.11
CA ALA A 105 0.82 5.39 -0.95
C ALA A 105 1.36 6.11 -2.19
N GLN A 106 2.48 5.65 -2.76
CA GLN A 106 3.02 6.19 -4.01
C GLN A 106 2.04 6.04 -5.18
N GLU A 107 1.44 4.86 -5.35
CA GLU A 107 0.44 4.62 -6.40
C GLU A 107 -0.74 5.59 -6.28
N ILE A 108 -1.30 5.75 -5.06
CA ILE A 108 -2.42 6.65 -4.80
C ILE A 108 -2.03 8.11 -5.07
N LEU A 109 -0.82 8.53 -4.67
CA LEU A 109 -0.33 9.89 -4.94
C LEU A 109 -0.18 10.15 -6.43
N VAL A 110 0.44 9.24 -7.17
CA VAL A 110 0.61 9.37 -8.63
C VAL A 110 -0.74 9.44 -9.33
N GLU A 111 -1.66 8.54 -9.01
CA GLU A 111 -3.01 8.53 -9.56
C GLU A 111 -3.77 9.83 -9.24
N THR A 112 -3.66 10.30 -8.00
CA THR A 112 -4.29 11.55 -7.57
C THR A 112 -3.70 12.76 -8.30
N ILE A 113 -2.37 12.84 -8.44
CA ILE A 113 -1.69 13.90 -9.18
C ILE A 113 -2.12 13.86 -10.64
N GLN A 114 -2.15 12.70 -11.29
CA GLN A 114 -2.58 12.57 -12.68
C GLN A 114 -4.02 13.03 -12.89
N ARG A 115 -4.91 12.69 -11.99
CA ARG A 115 -6.33 13.10 -12.06
C ARG A 115 -6.49 14.60 -11.87
N LEU A 116 -5.83 15.17 -10.85
CA LEU A 116 -5.94 16.59 -10.53
C LEU A 116 -5.12 17.50 -11.47
N ALA A 117 -4.06 16.97 -12.07
CA ALA A 117 -3.16 17.77 -12.92
C ALA A 117 -3.90 18.45 -14.06
N THR A 118 -4.82 17.76 -14.72
CA THR A 118 -5.57 18.32 -15.86
C THR A 118 -6.50 19.45 -15.40
N GLU A 119 -7.24 19.25 -14.32
CA GLU A 119 -8.18 20.21 -13.76
C GLU A 119 -7.44 21.44 -13.21
N THR A 120 -6.43 21.22 -12.38
CA THR A 120 -5.61 22.27 -11.79
C THR A 120 -4.85 23.06 -12.87
N THR A 121 -4.34 22.38 -13.92
CA THR A 121 -3.66 23.06 -15.02
C THR A 121 -4.61 23.99 -15.76
N SER A 122 -5.84 23.56 -16.04
CA SER A 122 -6.85 24.42 -16.68
C SER A 122 -7.14 25.65 -15.82
N ASP A 123 -7.38 25.49 -14.54
CA ASP A 123 -7.69 26.61 -13.63
C ASP A 123 -6.53 27.59 -13.45
N ILE A 124 -5.30 27.06 -13.39
CA ILE A 124 -4.11 27.90 -13.23
C ILE A 124 -3.73 28.62 -14.52
N THR A 125 -3.90 28.00 -15.69
CA THR A 125 -3.42 28.55 -16.97
C THR A 125 -4.37 29.51 -17.61
N VAL A 126 -5.64 29.52 -17.25
CA VAL A 126 -6.66 30.35 -17.90
C VAL A 126 -7.12 31.49 -16.96
N ALA A 127 -7.35 32.65 -17.50
CA ALA A 127 -8.00 33.78 -16.83
C ALA A 127 -9.05 34.42 -17.76
N THR A 128 -10.22 34.72 -17.20
CA THR A 128 -11.29 35.40 -17.94
C THR A 128 -11.35 36.86 -17.55
N VAL A 129 -11.45 37.73 -18.54
CA VAL A 129 -11.66 39.16 -18.37
C VAL A 129 -13.05 39.52 -18.87
N SER A 130 -13.88 40.09 -18.00
CA SER A 130 -15.22 40.56 -18.38
C SER A 130 -15.15 41.87 -19.12
N LEU A 131 -15.96 41.97 -20.16
CA LEU A 131 -16.07 43.18 -21.02
C LEU A 131 -17.41 43.87 -20.76
N PRO A 132 -17.48 45.19 -20.81
CA PRO A 132 -18.73 45.94 -20.65
C PRO A 132 -19.69 45.78 -21.82
N SER A 133 -19.24 45.33 -22.96
CA SER A 133 -20.05 45.03 -24.15
C SER A 133 -19.28 44.21 -25.16
N ASP A 134 -19.99 43.45 -26.01
CA ASP A 134 -19.36 42.65 -27.08
C ASP A 134 -18.66 43.51 -28.14
N GLU A 135 -19.03 44.78 -28.29
CA GLU A 135 -18.32 45.73 -29.21
C GLU A 135 -16.85 45.89 -28.82
N MET A 136 -16.51 45.71 -27.53
CA MET A 136 -15.15 45.79 -27.05
C MET A 136 -14.26 44.67 -27.61
N LYS A 137 -14.81 43.50 -27.96
CA LYS A 137 -14.06 42.43 -28.63
C LYS A 137 -13.45 42.90 -29.94
N GLY A 138 -14.24 43.59 -30.79
CA GLY A 138 -13.76 44.15 -32.03
C GLY A 138 -12.65 45.22 -31.85
N ARG A 139 -12.71 46.00 -30.75
CA ARG A 139 -11.66 46.98 -30.41
C ARG A 139 -10.40 46.30 -29.90
N ILE A 140 -10.53 45.26 -29.12
CA ILE A 140 -9.39 44.45 -28.66
C ILE A 140 -8.70 43.77 -29.82
N ILE A 141 -9.43 43.19 -30.76
CA ILE A 141 -8.87 42.62 -31.98
C ILE A 141 -8.17 43.71 -32.81
N GLY A 142 -8.86 44.80 -33.04
CA GLY A 142 -8.39 45.88 -33.90
C GLY A 142 -8.37 45.53 -35.39
N ARG A 143 -7.98 46.50 -36.26
CA ARG A 143 -7.88 46.24 -37.71
C ARG A 143 -6.87 45.14 -37.97
N GLU A 144 -7.26 44.11 -38.68
CA GLU A 144 -6.40 42.96 -39.06
C GLU A 144 -5.72 42.27 -37.86
N GLY A 145 -6.33 42.36 -36.67
CA GLY A 145 -5.77 41.74 -35.46
C GLY A 145 -4.55 42.48 -34.89
N ARG A 146 -4.33 43.73 -35.24
CA ARG A 146 -3.12 44.49 -34.83
C ARG A 146 -3.04 44.66 -33.31
N ASN A 147 -4.15 45.01 -32.66
CA ASN A 147 -4.14 45.27 -31.21
C ASN A 147 -3.92 43.98 -30.41
N ILE A 148 -4.63 42.91 -30.75
CA ILE A 148 -4.46 41.61 -30.06
C ILE A 148 -3.05 41.08 -30.23
N ARG A 149 -2.48 41.09 -31.45
CA ARG A 149 -1.09 40.64 -31.67
C ARG A 149 -0.08 41.47 -30.89
N THR A 150 -0.31 42.79 -30.76
CA THR A 150 0.58 43.66 -29.98
C THR A 150 0.53 43.25 -28.50
N LEU A 151 -0.66 43.01 -27.96
CA LEU A 151 -0.83 42.60 -26.56
C LEU A 151 -0.20 41.23 -26.31
N GLU A 152 -0.46 40.24 -27.16
CA GLU A 152 0.14 38.91 -27.11
C GLU A 152 1.66 38.93 -27.17
N THR A 153 2.22 39.73 -28.12
CA THR A 153 3.69 39.86 -28.28
C THR A 153 4.35 40.47 -27.05
N LEU A 154 3.73 41.47 -26.43
CA LEU A 154 4.31 42.21 -25.29
C LEU A 154 4.19 41.44 -23.98
N THR A 155 3.14 40.65 -23.81
CA THR A 155 2.88 39.91 -22.58
C THR A 155 3.32 38.45 -22.67
N GLY A 156 3.40 37.88 -23.86
CA GLY A 156 3.75 36.49 -24.12
C GLY A 156 2.65 35.52 -23.65
N VAL A 157 1.39 35.92 -23.82
CA VAL A 157 0.20 35.10 -23.54
C VAL A 157 -0.59 34.88 -24.82
N ASP A 158 -1.49 33.91 -24.84
CA ASP A 158 -2.48 33.71 -25.89
C ASP A 158 -3.83 34.30 -25.46
N ILE A 159 -4.45 35.09 -26.34
CA ILE A 159 -5.74 35.73 -26.08
C ILE A 159 -6.80 35.10 -26.98
N ILE A 160 -7.74 34.40 -26.35
CA ILE A 160 -8.79 33.68 -27.04
C ILE A 160 -10.09 34.51 -26.98
N ILE A 161 -10.60 34.86 -28.15
CA ILE A 161 -11.87 35.57 -28.30
C ILE A 161 -12.84 34.60 -28.98
N ASP A 162 -13.74 34.05 -28.21
CA ASP A 162 -14.78 33.13 -28.65
C ASP A 162 -16.18 33.77 -28.63
N ASP A 163 -17.20 32.96 -28.86
CA ASP A 163 -18.61 33.39 -28.84
C ASP A 163 -19.16 33.63 -27.44
N THR A 164 -18.37 33.42 -26.36
CA THR A 164 -18.81 33.70 -24.99
C THR A 164 -19.16 35.18 -24.82
N PRO A 165 -20.40 35.54 -24.46
CA PRO A 165 -20.82 36.94 -24.36
C PRO A 165 -19.96 37.71 -23.36
N GLU A 166 -19.58 38.94 -23.72
CA GLU A 166 -18.93 39.91 -22.82
C GLU A 166 -17.69 39.39 -22.08
N ALA A 167 -16.96 38.44 -22.68
CA ALA A 167 -15.77 37.86 -22.09
C ALA A 167 -14.64 37.66 -23.09
N VAL A 168 -13.41 37.72 -22.58
CA VAL A 168 -12.17 37.33 -23.29
C VAL A 168 -11.37 36.42 -22.37
N VAL A 169 -10.83 35.36 -22.93
CA VAL A 169 -10.05 34.39 -22.24
C VAL A 169 -8.57 34.58 -22.50
N ILE A 170 -7.76 34.61 -21.46
CA ILE A 170 -6.30 34.70 -21.52
C ILE A 170 -5.73 33.35 -21.09
N SER A 171 -4.87 32.76 -21.92
CA SER A 171 -4.19 31.49 -21.65
C SER A 171 -2.68 31.68 -21.55
N CYS A 172 -2.10 31.25 -20.44
CA CYS A 172 -0.65 31.26 -20.23
C CYS A 172 -0.23 30.32 -19.11
N PHE A 173 0.86 29.59 -19.29
CA PHE A 173 1.46 28.74 -18.24
C PHE A 173 2.18 29.56 -17.15
N ASP A 174 2.67 30.77 -17.46
CA ASP A 174 3.31 31.62 -16.46
C ASP A 174 2.24 32.51 -15.78
N PRO A 175 1.96 32.28 -14.46
CA PRO A 175 0.91 33.01 -13.76
C PRO A 175 1.21 34.53 -13.68
N VAL A 176 2.47 34.93 -13.63
CA VAL A 176 2.86 36.33 -13.59
C VAL A 176 2.54 37.03 -14.93
N ARG A 177 2.87 36.39 -16.07
CA ARG A 177 2.52 36.92 -17.41
C ARG A 177 1.01 36.99 -17.60
N LYS A 178 0.29 35.95 -17.14
CA LYS A 178 -1.17 35.91 -17.17
C LYS A 178 -1.77 37.10 -16.42
N GLU A 179 -1.27 37.38 -15.21
CA GLU A 179 -1.76 38.49 -14.40
C GLU A 179 -1.40 39.87 -15.03
N ILE A 180 -0.20 40.03 -15.61
CA ILE A 180 0.18 41.23 -16.38
C ILE A 180 -0.80 41.46 -17.53
N ALA A 181 -1.10 40.42 -18.31
CA ALA A 181 -2.02 40.52 -19.44
C ALA A 181 -3.44 40.84 -18.98
N LYS A 182 -3.94 40.18 -17.94
CA LYS A 182 -5.24 40.40 -17.33
C LYS A 182 -5.40 41.87 -16.89
N GLN A 183 -4.54 42.37 -16.03
CA GLN A 183 -4.61 43.74 -15.53
C GLN A 183 -4.44 44.76 -16.63
N SER A 184 -3.59 44.48 -17.61
CA SER A 184 -3.41 45.36 -18.76
C SER A 184 -4.68 45.45 -19.59
N LEU A 185 -5.33 44.32 -19.89
CA LEU A 185 -6.57 44.27 -20.63
C LEU A 185 -7.71 44.97 -19.88
N GLU A 186 -7.88 44.71 -18.56
CA GLU A 186 -8.87 45.38 -17.73
C GLU A 186 -8.73 46.89 -17.74
N ARG A 187 -7.50 47.41 -17.66
CA ARG A 187 -7.21 48.86 -17.75
C ARG A 187 -7.50 49.45 -19.15
N LEU A 188 -7.14 48.72 -20.19
CA LEU A 188 -7.41 49.14 -21.57
C LEU A 188 -8.92 49.17 -21.86
N VAL A 189 -9.66 48.20 -21.34
CA VAL A 189 -11.13 48.12 -21.45
C VAL A 189 -11.79 49.31 -20.71
N THR A 190 -11.32 49.57 -19.48
CA THR A 190 -11.84 50.68 -18.65
C THR A 190 -11.51 52.07 -19.29
N ASP A 191 -10.32 52.24 -19.84
CA ASP A 191 -9.89 53.48 -20.50
C ASP A 191 -10.57 53.67 -21.88
N GLY A 192 -11.04 52.56 -22.50
CA GLY A 192 -11.68 52.58 -23.81
C GLY A 192 -10.75 52.90 -24.99
N ARG A 193 -9.49 53.22 -24.79
CA ARG A 193 -8.50 53.56 -25.83
C ARG A 193 -7.60 52.36 -26.09
N ILE A 194 -7.92 51.60 -27.11
CA ILE A 194 -7.19 50.36 -27.45
C ILE A 194 -6.51 50.58 -28.81
N HIS A 195 -5.21 50.91 -28.77
CA HIS A 195 -4.34 51.04 -29.92
C HIS A 195 -2.90 50.66 -29.52
N PRO A 196 -2.03 50.25 -30.44
CA PRO A 196 -0.71 49.68 -30.14
C PRO A 196 0.15 50.47 -29.16
N ALA A 197 0.29 51.78 -29.37
CA ALA A 197 1.10 52.63 -28.50
C ALA A 197 0.53 52.70 -27.05
N ARG A 198 -0.80 52.71 -26.90
CA ARG A 198 -1.43 52.68 -25.57
C ARG A 198 -1.29 51.33 -24.89
N ILE A 199 -1.40 50.24 -25.66
CA ILE A 199 -1.17 48.88 -25.15
C ILE A 199 0.25 48.78 -24.61
N GLU A 200 1.25 49.24 -25.35
CA GLU A 200 2.65 49.22 -24.91
C GLU A 200 2.85 50.00 -23.59
N GLU A 201 2.31 51.20 -23.50
CA GLU A 201 2.37 52.04 -22.30
C GLU A 201 1.76 51.35 -21.09
N VAL A 202 0.55 50.77 -21.23
CA VAL A 202 -0.18 50.12 -20.15
C VAL A 202 0.56 48.85 -19.72
N VAL A 203 0.99 48.02 -20.66
CA VAL A 203 1.72 46.76 -20.35
C VAL A 203 3.01 47.07 -19.60
N GLN A 204 3.81 48.07 -20.04
CA GLN A 204 5.04 48.47 -19.35
C GLN A 204 4.76 48.97 -17.92
N LYS A 205 3.69 49.71 -17.73
CA LYS A 205 3.29 50.22 -16.42
C LYS A 205 2.87 49.05 -15.49
N VAL A 206 1.98 48.20 -15.96
CA VAL A 206 1.50 47.03 -15.18
C VAL A 206 2.65 46.06 -14.87
N THR A 207 3.56 45.83 -15.79
CA THR A 207 4.74 44.99 -15.56
C THR A 207 5.59 45.51 -14.41
N ARG A 208 5.84 46.83 -14.37
CA ARG A 208 6.60 47.44 -13.25
C ARG A 208 5.87 47.30 -11.92
N GLU A 209 4.56 47.54 -11.90
CA GLU A 209 3.74 47.44 -10.70
C GLU A 209 3.71 45.98 -10.14
N ILE A 210 3.56 45.01 -11.03
CA ILE A 210 3.58 43.59 -10.64
C ILE A 210 4.97 43.17 -10.15
N GLN A 211 6.03 43.59 -10.82
CA GLN A 211 7.40 43.30 -10.34
C GLN A 211 7.68 43.93 -8.98
N GLN A 212 7.19 45.13 -8.72
CA GLN A 212 7.30 45.77 -7.41
C GLN A 212 6.52 44.98 -6.35
N LYS A 213 5.30 44.58 -6.67
CA LYS A 213 4.47 43.77 -5.78
C LYS A 213 5.09 42.41 -5.47
N ILE A 214 5.69 41.73 -6.45
CA ILE A 214 6.45 40.50 -6.24
C ILE A 214 7.57 40.71 -5.24
N TYR A 215 8.30 41.81 -5.35
CA TYR A 215 9.37 42.11 -4.41
C TYR A 215 8.84 42.36 -2.99
N GLU A 216 7.79 43.18 -2.84
CA GLU A 216 7.15 43.50 -1.57
C GLU A 216 6.59 42.25 -0.87
N GLU A 217 5.87 41.37 -1.60
CA GLU A 217 5.35 40.13 -1.03
C GLU A 217 6.48 39.16 -0.66
N GLY A 218 7.56 39.11 -1.42
CA GLY A 218 8.76 38.33 -1.08
C GLY A 218 9.44 38.84 0.22
N GLU A 219 9.59 40.14 0.38
CA GLU A 219 10.14 40.72 1.62
C GLU A 219 9.24 40.45 2.83
N LYS A 220 7.94 40.57 2.65
CA LYS A 220 6.96 40.30 3.72
C LYS A 220 7.06 38.85 4.21
N VAL A 221 7.11 37.88 3.31
CA VAL A 221 7.29 36.46 3.67
C VAL A 221 8.60 36.23 4.43
N LEU A 222 9.69 36.84 3.99
CA LEU A 222 10.98 36.74 4.70
C LEU A 222 10.95 37.35 6.08
N PHE A 223 10.28 38.48 6.23
CA PHE A 223 10.07 39.13 7.53
C PHE A 223 9.28 38.22 8.47
N ASP A 224 8.17 37.65 7.99
CA ASP A 224 7.31 36.75 8.77
C ASP A 224 8.06 35.48 9.21
N LEU A 225 9.00 35.00 8.39
CA LEU A 225 9.85 33.84 8.69
C LEU A 225 11.11 34.19 9.51
N GLY A 226 11.40 35.46 9.78
CA GLY A 226 12.61 35.91 10.51
C GLY A 226 13.90 35.70 9.72
N ILE A 227 13.85 35.63 8.38
CA ILE A 227 15.01 35.40 7.52
C ILE A 227 15.53 36.76 7.01
N HIS A 228 16.73 37.16 7.44
CA HIS A 228 17.25 38.51 7.14
C HIS A 228 18.35 38.56 6.07
N ASN A 229 18.88 37.43 5.61
CA ASN A 229 20.05 37.36 4.71
C ASN A 229 19.76 36.66 3.39
N MET A 230 18.65 36.93 2.74
CA MET A 230 18.35 36.38 1.42
C MET A 230 18.69 37.42 0.32
N GLY A 231 19.38 36.99 -0.73
CA GLY A 231 19.68 37.84 -1.90
C GLY A 231 18.41 38.21 -2.67
N GLN A 232 18.47 39.31 -3.45
CA GLN A 232 17.32 39.85 -4.20
C GLN A 232 16.64 38.81 -5.10
N ASP A 233 17.40 37.90 -5.69
CA ASP A 233 16.83 36.82 -6.54
C ASP A 233 16.00 35.84 -5.76
N GLY A 234 16.40 35.52 -4.51
CA GLY A 234 15.61 34.69 -3.60
C GLY A 234 14.31 35.38 -3.17
N VAL A 235 14.36 36.69 -2.84
CA VAL A 235 13.17 37.50 -2.54
C VAL A 235 12.17 37.45 -3.70
N ARG A 236 12.65 37.68 -4.93
CA ARG A 236 11.81 37.62 -6.14
C ARG A 236 11.23 36.22 -6.38
N ALA A 237 12.02 35.17 -6.18
CA ALA A 237 11.55 33.80 -6.35
C ALA A 237 10.41 33.48 -5.37
N LEU A 238 10.53 33.87 -4.10
CA LEU A 238 9.46 33.73 -3.11
C LEU A 238 8.23 34.58 -3.46
N GLY A 239 8.41 35.84 -3.83
CA GLY A 239 7.30 36.71 -4.20
C GLY A 239 6.53 36.27 -5.44
N ARG A 240 7.17 35.56 -6.38
CA ARG A 240 6.48 34.97 -7.54
C ARG A 240 5.48 33.87 -7.16
N LEU A 241 5.65 33.22 -6.01
CA LEU A 241 4.72 32.20 -5.49
C LEU A 241 3.38 32.80 -5.03
N TYR A 242 3.28 34.14 -4.93
CA TYR A 242 2.03 34.84 -4.64
C TYR A 242 1.00 34.70 -5.79
N TYR A 243 1.46 34.52 -6.99
CA TYR A 243 0.65 34.36 -8.20
C TYR A 243 0.54 32.90 -8.62
#